data_f896195ed25e3a31d2d6fc5dbda4c7ff
#
_entry.id   f896195ed25e3a31d2d6fc5dbda4c7ff
#
_cell.length_a   1.000
_cell.length_b   1.000
_cell.length_c   1.000
_cell.angle_alpha   90.00
_cell.angle_beta   90.00
_cell.angle_gamma   90.00
#
_symmetry.space_group_name_H-M   'P 1'
#
loop_
_entity.id
_entity.type
_entity.pdbx_description
1 polymer ?
#
loop_
_entity_poly.entity_id
_entity_poly.type
_entity_poly.pdbx_seq_one_letter_code
_entity_poly.pdbx_strand_id
1 'polypeptide(L)'
;MKRWFSLALAAALLMGLSTPARAADAENDGTAETKISVAGQYEPGASGAQISVNITWEPMEFTYLDGDPVWDAEKHEYIGSAKPGWTDETKNITVTNHSDTDIIANFRFDSDTGIVGAFDQSSLSLPSAVGTAADAAPSGSVKFGIVDGKISESGTLGDITVSIVRSLSTSDPDALLTAMQNGDCIKMTGDISYTATAASPVVPTIGAGKSTVVDLGGHTLNIIDGVSDPEAEIYGIQVDAGGACTLKNGVIKGSDHGNSLVPFQCNNSTLTLTDCTLKSFLGIIEGSGYTMNIDHCSLSVSGSNYAFLIRNNCTLNIRDTTIESAHTGFFAYRGSENIKITLSGDIRLTGAASTIENSHVDGFLTCLPGTYNFDPSTYVDTNTYTVSESGGIWTVTAK
;
A
#
# COMPACT_ATOMS: atom_id res chain seq x y z
N MET A 1 9.69 -41.39 -12.07
CA MET A 1 8.22 -41.35 -12.09
C MET A 1 7.61 -40.30 -11.17
N LYS A 2 8.26 -39.78 -10.10
CA LYS A 2 7.69 -38.75 -9.19
C LYS A 2 7.66 -37.32 -9.73
N ARG A 3 8.49 -36.95 -10.71
CA ARG A 3 8.56 -35.59 -11.26
C ARG A 3 7.42 -35.22 -12.24
N TRP A 4 6.78 -36.19 -12.85
CA TRP A 4 5.68 -35.96 -13.81
C TRP A 4 4.33 -35.67 -13.13
N PHE A 5 4.13 -36.21 -11.94
CA PHE A 5 2.89 -35.94 -11.18
C PHE A 5 2.81 -34.51 -10.64
N SER A 6 3.95 -33.93 -10.24
CA SER A 6 4.01 -32.55 -9.74
C SER A 6 3.73 -31.52 -10.86
N LEU A 7 4.20 -31.80 -12.10
CA LEU A 7 3.94 -30.91 -13.23
C LEU A 7 2.47 -30.95 -13.71
N ALA A 8 1.84 -32.13 -13.65
CA ALA A 8 0.44 -32.29 -14.01
C ALA A 8 -0.50 -31.61 -13.00
N LEU A 9 -0.14 -31.59 -11.70
CA LEU A 9 -0.93 -30.92 -10.66
C LEU A 9 -0.78 -29.40 -10.75
N ALA A 10 0.43 -28.91 -11.02
CA ALA A 10 0.67 -27.47 -11.23
C ALA A 10 -0.06 -26.95 -12.49
N ALA A 11 -0.08 -27.74 -13.58
CA ALA A 11 -0.82 -27.37 -14.79
C ALA A 11 -2.36 -27.42 -14.59
N ALA A 12 -2.85 -28.33 -13.76
CA ALA A 12 -4.27 -28.40 -13.41
C ALA A 12 -4.70 -27.25 -12.48
N LEU A 13 -3.81 -26.80 -11.58
CA LEU A 13 -4.05 -25.63 -10.73
C LEU A 13 -4.03 -24.33 -11.54
N LEU A 14 -3.10 -24.17 -12.50
CA LEU A 14 -3.07 -23.02 -13.41
C LEU A 14 -4.30 -22.92 -14.30
N MET A 15 -4.90 -24.07 -14.69
CA MET A 15 -6.16 -24.08 -15.42
C MET A 15 -7.39 -23.95 -14.50
N GLY A 16 -7.26 -24.30 -13.22
CA GLY A 16 -8.31 -24.12 -12.21
C GLY A 16 -8.45 -22.67 -11.73
N LEU A 17 -7.37 -21.86 -11.80
CA LEU A 17 -7.38 -20.44 -11.45
C LEU A 17 -8.02 -19.57 -12.53
N SER A 18 -8.20 -20.07 -13.76
CA SER A 18 -8.86 -19.36 -14.85
C SER A 18 -10.37 -19.71 -15.01
N THR A 19 -10.86 -20.66 -14.23
CA THR A 19 -12.29 -20.95 -14.16
C THR A 19 -12.86 -20.40 -12.86
N PRO A 20 -13.96 -19.62 -12.87
CA PRO A 20 -14.60 -19.22 -11.64
C PRO A 20 -15.01 -20.50 -10.88
N ALA A 21 -14.38 -20.73 -9.72
CA ALA A 21 -14.80 -21.81 -8.85
C ALA A 21 -16.18 -21.45 -8.32
N ARG A 22 -17.22 -22.03 -8.93
CA ARG A 22 -18.57 -21.93 -8.41
C ARG A 22 -18.67 -22.77 -7.14
N ALA A 23 -18.86 -22.11 -6.02
CA ALA A 23 -19.44 -22.74 -4.85
C ALA A 23 -20.95 -22.71 -5.01
N ALA A 24 -21.55 -23.87 -5.11
CA ALA A 24 -22.96 -24.19 -5.30
C ALA A 24 -23.55 -23.88 -6.70
N ASP A 25 -24.18 -24.89 -7.28
CA ASP A 25 -25.06 -24.75 -8.42
C ASP A 25 -26.27 -23.88 -8.01
N ALA A 26 -26.17 -22.58 -8.22
CA ALA A 26 -27.34 -21.74 -8.27
C ALA A 26 -27.98 -21.93 -9.67
N GLU A 27 -29.18 -22.46 -9.73
CA GLU A 27 -29.95 -22.43 -10.96
C GLU A 27 -30.05 -20.97 -11.41
N ASN A 28 -29.56 -20.72 -12.61
CA ASN A 28 -29.47 -19.41 -13.23
C ASN A 28 -30.87 -18.97 -13.63
N ASP A 29 -31.48 -18.07 -12.88
CA ASP A 29 -32.76 -17.42 -13.18
C ASP A 29 -32.60 -16.11 -13.97
N GLY A 30 -31.42 -15.84 -14.51
CA GLY A 30 -31.16 -14.70 -15.39
C GLY A 30 -30.61 -13.45 -14.68
N THR A 31 -30.20 -13.54 -13.43
CA THR A 31 -29.58 -12.43 -12.70
C THR A 31 -28.08 -12.27 -12.97
N ALA A 32 -27.58 -11.04 -12.79
CA ALA A 32 -26.23 -10.60 -13.18
C ALA A 32 -25.10 -11.44 -12.56
N GLU A 33 -24.14 -11.89 -13.39
CA GLU A 33 -22.92 -12.58 -12.93
C GLU A 33 -21.92 -11.56 -12.36
N THR A 34 -21.57 -11.73 -11.09
CA THR A 34 -20.46 -10.98 -10.47
C THR A 34 -19.16 -11.75 -10.68
N LYS A 35 -18.17 -11.14 -11.35
CA LYS A 35 -16.87 -11.74 -11.56
C LYS A 35 -15.97 -11.48 -10.36
N ILE A 36 -15.38 -12.54 -9.77
CA ILE A 36 -14.24 -12.44 -8.89
C ILE A 36 -13.02 -12.87 -9.70
N SER A 37 -12.10 -11.93 -9.98
CA SER A 37 -10.84 -12.26 -10.62
C SER A 37 -9.83 -12.66 -9.56
N VAL A 38 -9.28 -13.88 -9.66
CA VAL A 38 -8.23 -14.37 -8.77
C VAL A 38 -6.92 -14.36 -9.53
N ALA A 39 -5.96 -13.52 -9.12
CA ALA A 39 -4.61 -13.51 -9.65
C ALA A 39 -3.65 -14.14 -8.63
N GLY A 40 -3.03 -15.27 -8.98
CA GLY A 40 -1.93 -15.84 -8.23
C GLY A 40 -0.61 -15.54 -8.95
N GLN A 41 0.33 -14.91 -8.27
CA GLN A 41 1.67 -14.70 -8.79
C GLN A 41 2.58 -15.77 -8.21
N TYR A 42 3.04 -16.72 -9.05
CA TYR A 42 4.01 -17.74 -8.67
C TYR A 42 5.37 -17.36 -9.24
N GLU A 43 6.34 -17.17 -8.35
CA GLU A 43 7.74 -17.12 -8.72
C GLU A 43 8.47 -18.27 -8.03
N PRO A 44 9.14 -19.17 -8.80
CA PRO A 44 9.93 -20.22 -8.20
C PRO A 44 11.17 -19.60 -7.54
N GLY A 45 11.12 -19.42 -6.23
CA GLY A 45 12.30 -19.09 -5.42
C GLY A 45 13.28 -20.28 -5.41
N ALA A 46 14.54 -20.01 -5.06
CA ALA A 46 15.60 -21.04 -4.97
C ALA A 46 15.26 -22.17 -3.95
N SER A 47 14.29 -21.98 -3.09
CA SER A 47 13.81 -22.96 -2.08
C SER A 47 12.60 -23.78 -2.53
N GLY A 48 12.00 -23.50 -3.69
CA GLY A 48 10.89 -24.30 -4.21
C GLY A 48 9.59 -24.25 -3.41
N ALA A 49 9.35 -23.20 -2.63
CA ALA A 49 8.06 -23.00 -1.94
C ALA A 49 6.89 -23.06 -2.93
N GLN A 50 5.86 -23.84 -2.59
CA GLN A 50 4.69 -24.03 -3.42
C GLN A 50 3.48 -23.30 -2.81
N ILE A 51 2.88 -22.40 -3.60
CA ILE A 51 1.63 -21.76 -3.22
C ILE A 51 0.47 -22.59 -3.75
N SER A 52 -0.40 -23.01 -2.84
CA SER A 52 -1.64 -23.72 -3.12
C SER A 52 -2.74 -23.15 -2.23
N VAL A 53 -3.74 -22.54 -2.84
CA VAL A 53 -4.79 -21.81 -2.11
C VAL A 53 -6.15 -22.19 -2.68
N ASN A 54 -7.12 -22.40 -1.79
CA ASN A 54 -8.53 -22.49 -2.15
C ASN A 54 -9.25 -21.21 -1.74
N ILE A 55 -10.01 -20.62 -2.68
CA ILE A 55 -10.81 -19.42 -2.43
C ILE A 55 -12.25 -19.74 -2.75
N THR A 56 -13.13 -19.50 -1.75
CA THR A 56 -14.59 -19.67 -1.90
C THR A 56 -15.29 -18.39 -1.49
N TRP A 57 -16.45 -18.14 -2.06
CA TRP A 57 -17.24 -16.95 -1.75
C TRP A 57 -18.73 -17.23 -1.85
N GLU A 58 -19.51 -16.43 -1.11
CA GLU A 58 -20.98 -16.38 -1.22
C GLU A 58 -21.38 -15.67 -2.52
N PRO A 59 -22.63 -15.90 -3.03
CA PRO A 59 -23.13 -15.11 -4.15
C PRO A 59 -23.01 -13.61 -3.91
N MET A 60 -22.29 -12.89 -4.80
CA MET A 60 -21.99 -11.45 -4.69
C MET A 60 -23.14 -10.62 -5.29
N GLU A 61 -24.33 -10.79 -4.73
CA GLU A 61 -25.53 -10.06 -5.11
C GLU A 61 -25.88 -9.07 -4.00
N PHE A 62 -26.17 -7.82 -4.38
CA PHE A 62 -26.49 -6.73 -3.48
C PHE A 62 -27.71 -5.99 -3.95
N THR A 63 -28.58 -5.58 -3.03
CA THR A 63 -29.86 -4.91 -3.33
C THR A 63 -29.73 -3.40 -3.07
N TYR A 64 -30.05 -2.61 -4.08
CA TYR A 64 -30.24 -1.16 -3.96
C TYR A 64 -31.70 -0.83 -3.89
N LEU A 65 -32.13 -0.08 -2.88
CA LEU A 65 -33.49 0.45 -2.73
C LEU A 65 -33.50 1.89 -3.25
N ASP A 66 -34.34 2.19 -4.22
CA ASP A 66 -34.45 3.55 -4.80
C ASP A 66 -35.26 4.52 -3.93
N GLY A 67 -35.91 4.02 -2.89
CA GLY A 67 -36.68 4.80 -1.94
C GLY A 67 -38.11 5.14 -2.40
N ASP A 68 -38.50 4.70 -3.56
CA ASP A 68 -39.85 4.93 -4.03
C ASP A 68 -40.89 4.11 -3.23
N PRO A 69 -42.01 4.72 -2.87
CA PRO A 69 -43.07 3.98 -2.18
C PRO A 69 -43.72 2.93 -3.10
N VAL A 70 -43.90 1.73 -2.58
CA VAL A 70 -44.53 0.60 -3.30
C VAL A 70 -46.02 0.66 -3.11
N TRP A 71 -46.76 0.52 -4.21
CA TRP A 71 -48.22 0.43 -4.17
C TRP A 71 -48.66 -0.90 -3.54
N ASP A 72 -49.36 -0.82 -2.40
CA ASP A 72 -50.03 -1.96 -1.78
C ASP A 72 -51.47 -2.09 -2.33
N ALA A 73 -51.66 -3.08 -3.18
CA ALA A 73 -52.94 -3.30 -3.85
C ALA A 73 -54.04 -3.80 -2.91
N GLU A 74 -53.71 -4.36 -1.74
CA GLU A 74 -54.68 -4.83 -0.76
C GLU A 74 -55.18 -3.68 0.13
N LYS A 75 -54.28 -2.73 0.43
CA LYS A 75 -54.59 -1.56 1.26
C LYS A 75 -55.01 -0.34 0.46
N HIS A 76 -54.81 -0.37 -0.86
CA HIS A 76 -55.02 0.76 -1.77
C HIS A 76 -54.22 2.03 -1.36
N GLU A 77 -52.97 1.84 -0.89
CA GLU A 77 -52.08 2.93 -0.47
C GLU A 77 -50.63 2.67 -0.88
N TYR A 78 -49.85 3.73 -0.98
CA TYR A 78 -48.41 3.59 -1.11
C TYR A 78 -47.78 3.35 0.27
N ILE A 79 -47.12 2.20 0.43
CA ILE A 79 -46.40 1.84 1.66
C ILE A 79 -44.88 1.94 1.48
N GLY A 80 -44.25 2.45 2.51
CA GLY A 80 -42.80 2.56 2.60
C GLY A 80 -42.25 3.69 1.74
N SER A 81 -41.69 4.69 2.38
CA SER A 81 -40.64 5.50 1.81
C SER A 81 -39.32 5.02 2.45
N ALA A 82 -38.73 3.96 1.89
CA ALA A 82 -37.41 3.57 2.30
C ALA A 82 -36.41 4.67 1.90
N LYS A 83 -35.48 5.01 2.75
CA LYS A 83 -34.39 5.90 2.36
C LYS A 83 -33.62 5.22 1.22
N PRO A 84 -33.40 5.90 0.07
CA PRO A 84 -32.60 5.32 -1.00
C PRO A 84 -31.24 4.87 -0.48
N GLY A 85 -30.76 3.72 -0.90
CA GLY A 85 -29.46 3.21 -0.51
C GLY A 85 -29.32 1.69 -0.66
N TRP A 86 -28.13 1.23 -0.44
CA TRP A 86 -27.82 -0.18 -0.40
C TRP A 86 -28.33 -0.82 0.89
N THR A 87 -28.75 -2.07 0.80
CA THR A 87 -29.03 -2.86 2.01
C THR A 87 -27.71 -3.16 2.73
N ASP A 88 -27.76 -3.23 4.08
CA ASP A 88 -26.59 -3.51 4.93
C ASP A 88 -26.13 -4.98 4.83
N GLU A 89 -26.08 -5.51 3.60
CA GLU A 89 -25.66 -6.87 3.34
C GLU A 89 -24.15 -6.95 3.17
N THR A 90 -23.55 -7.98 3.79
CA THR A 90 -22.15 -8.33 3.55
C THR A 90 -22.05 -9.79 3.11
N LYS A 91 -21.09 -10.09 2.24
CA LYS A 91 -20.82 -11.43 1.71
C LYS A 91 -19.43 -11.88 2.11
N ASN A 92 -19.28 -13.15 2.42
CA ASN A 92 -18.00 -13.71 2.86
C ASN A 92 -17.18 -14.19 1.66
N ILE A 93 -15.88 -13.91 1.73
CA ILE A 93 -14.84 -14.52 0.90
C ILE A 93 -13.93 -15.28 1.87
N THR A 94 -13.80 -16.58 1.65
CA THR A 94 -12.97 -17.46 2.49
C THR A 94 -11.75 -17.92 1.72
N VAL A 95 -10.58 -17.78 2.33
CA VAL A 95 -9.29 -18.22 1.78
C VAL A 95 -8.76 -19.33 2.68
N THR A 96 -8.35 -20.46 2.09
CA THR A 96 -7.72 -21.57 2.78
C THR A 96 -6.32 -21.79 2.21
N ASN A 97 -5.31 -21.77 3.08
CA ASN A 97 -3.91 -21.94 2.69
C ASN A 97 -3.52 -23.42 2.76
N HIS A 98 -3.23 -24.03 1.61
CA HIS A 98 -2.66 -25.37 1.49
C HIS A 98 -1.17 -25.35 1.12
N SER A 99 -0.54 -24.17 1.21
CA SER A 99 0.87 -23.96 0.85
C SER A 99 1.81 -24.48 1.94
N ASP A 100 3.04 -24.75 1.57
CA ASP A 100 4.14 -25.06 2.49
C ASP A 100 4.77 -23.80 3.11
N THR A 101 4.18 -22.63 2.86
CA THR A 101 4.62 -21.31 3.34
C THR A 101 3.44 -20.47 3.82
N ASP A 102 3.73 -19.51 4.68
CA ASP A 102 2.76 -18.48 5.06
C ASP A 102 2.38 -17.63 3.85
N ILE A 103 1.12 -17.20 3.80
CA ILE A 103 0.62 -16.34 2.74
C ILE A 103 -0.11 -15.12 3.28
N ILE A 104 -0.20 -14.07 2.45
CA ILE A 104 -1.13 -12.96 2.63
C ILE A 104 -2.03 -12.91 1.40
N ALA A 105 -3.34 -12.91 1.64
CA ALA A 105 -4.36 -12.62 0.63
C ALA A 105 -4.75 -11.14 0.74
N ASN A 106 -4.60 -10.37 -0.34
CA ASN A 106 -4.99 -8.98 -0.43
C ASN A 106 -6.25 -8.87 -1.27
N PHE A 107 -7.19 -8.03 -0.84
CA PHE A 107 -8.50 -7.86 -1.46
C PHE A 107 -8.65 -6.43 -2.00
N ARG A 108 -9.11 -6.31 -3.22
CA ARG A 108 -9.40 -5.04 -3.88
C ARG A 108 -10.70 -5.13 -4.66
N PHE A 109 -11.50 -4.09 -4.59
CA PHE A 109 -12.68 -3.91 -5.43
C PHE A 109 -12.46 -2.76 -6.40
N ASP A 110 -12.74 -3.00 -7.67
CA ASP A 110 -12.67 -2.02 -8.74
C ASP A 110 -14.04 -1.91 -9.41
N SER A 111 -14.54 -0.69 -9.55
CA SER A 111 -15.80 -0.39 -10.21
C SER A 111 -15.65 0.75 -11.21
N ASP A 112 -16.11 0.53 -12.44
CA ASP A 112 -16.19 1.56 -13.48
C ASP A 112 -17.46 2.43 -13.37
N THR A 113 -18.40 2.05 -12.49
CA THR A 113 -19.73 2.68 -12.36
C THR A 113 -19.83 3.68 -11.21
N GLY A 114 -18.75 3.93 -10.49
CA GLY A 114 -18.74 4.83 -9.33
C GLY A 114 -19.35 4.21 -8.07
N ILE A 115 -19.58 2.89 -8.06
CA ILE A 115 -19.96 2.13 -6.87
C ILE A 115 -18.75 1.97 -5.96
N VAL A 116 -18.97 2.16 -4.66
CA VAL A 116 -17.93 2.00 -3.64
C VAL A 116 -18.21 0.75 -2.81
N GLY A 117 -17.34 -0.23 -2.92
CA GLY A 117 -17.33 -1.42 -2.07
C GLY A 117 -16.29 -1.32 -0.97
N ALA A 118 -16.54 -1.95 0.16
CA ALA A 118 -15.60 -2.01 1.28
C ALA A 118 -15.45 -3.43 1.82
N PHE A 119 -14.24 -3.74 2.24
CA PHE A 119 -13.92 -4.95 2.99
C PHE A 119 -13.80 -4.60 4.48
N ASP A 120 -14.17 -5.51 5.38
CA ASP A 120 -13.92 -5.37 6.81
C ASP A 120 -12.41 -5.41 7.13
N GLN A 121 -11.63 -6.07 6.28
CA GLN A 121 -10.16 -6.03 6.25
C GLN A 121 -9.66 -6.18 4.81
N SER A 122 -8.68 -5.38 4.44
CA SER A 122 -8.11 -5.39 3.08
C SER A 122 -7.11 -6.52 2.83
N SER A 123 -6.68 -7.22 3.89
CA SER A 123 -5.73 -8.33 3.80
C SER A 123 -5.96 -9.37 4.89
N LEU A 124 -5.59 -10.62 4.58
CA LEU A 124 -5.71 -11.77 5.47
C LEU A 124 -4.40 -12.55 5.47
N SER A 125 -3.77 -12.69 6.64
CA SER A 125 -2.56 -13.51 6.82
C SER A 125 -2.94 -14.91 7.26
N LEU A 126 -2.44 -15.91 6.56
CA LEU A 126 -2.67 -17.32 6.86
C LEU A 126 -1.33 -18.06 6.99
N PRO A 127 -1.11 -18.79 8.10
CA PRO A 127 0.10 -19.57 8.28
C PRO A 127 0.19 -20.72 7.26
N SER A 128 1.39 -21.28 7.13
CA SER A 128 1.66 -22.48 6.36
C SER A 128 0.78 -23.66 6.79
N ALA A 129 0.41 -24.51 5.84
CA ALA A 129 -0.29 -25.76 6.11
C ALA A 129 0.64 -26.92 6.52
N VAL A 130 1.95 -26.69 6.64
CA VAL A 130 2.91 -27.72 7.04
C VAL A 130 2.54 -28.30 8.40
N GLY A 131 2.40 -29.61 8.47
CA GLY A 131 2.03 -30.33 9.70
C GLY A 131 0.53 -30.34 10.03
N THR A 132 -0.33 -29.74 9.20
CA THR A 132 -1.78 -29.82 9.34
C THR A 132 -2.38 -30.94 8.50
N ALA A 133 -3.54 -31.49 8.91
CA ALA A 133 -4.32 -32.36 8.04
C ALA A 133 -4.96 -31.51 6.91
N ALA A 134 -5.25 -32.14 5.78
CA ALA A 134 -5.76 -31.42 4.60
C ALA A 134 -7.10 -30.70 4.85
N ASP A 135 -7.94 -31.26 5.70
CA ASP A 135 -9.24 -30.72 6.13
C ASP A 135 -9.13 -29.71 7.29
N ALA A 136 -7.93 -29.58 7.87
CA ALA A 136 -7.60 -28.61 8.94
C ALA A 136 -6.61 -27.54 8.47
N ALA A 137 -6.49 -27.35 7.17
CA ALA A 137 -5.63 -26.31 6.61
C ALA A 137 -6.04 -24.90 7.10
N PRO A 138 -5.07 -24.01 7.39
CA PRO A 138 -5.35 -22.67 7.86
C PRO A 138 -6.31 -21.92 6.94
N SER A 139 -7.38 -21.38 7.51
CA SER A 139 -8.43 -20.70 6.74
C SER A 139 -8.87 -19.43 7.46
N GLY A 140 -9.34 -18.45 6.71
CA GLY A 140 -9.91 -17.21 7.22
C GLY A 140 -10.87 -16.60 6.22
N SER A 141 -11.70 -15.67 6.69
CA SER A 141 -12.73 -15.03 5.89
C SER A 141 -12.69 -13.53 6.01
N VAL A 142 -13.02 -12.86 4.92
CA VAL A 142 -13.18 -11.40 4.83
C VAL A 142 -14.62 -11.12 4.41
N LYS A 143 -15.22 -10.06 4.95
CA LYS A 143 -16.55 -9.60 4.55
C LYS A 143 -16.43 -8.44 3.57
N PHE A 144 -17.20 -8.53 2.51
CA PHE A 144 -17.33 -7.46 1.52
C PHE A 144 -18.77 -6.94 1.50
N GLY A 145 -18.95 -5.63 1.38
CA GLY A 145 -20.26 -4.97 1.23
C GLY A 145 -20.16 -3.73 0.35
N ILE A 146 -21.29 -3.30 -0.21
CA ILE A 146 -21.41 -2.04 -0.95
C ILE A 146 -21.76 -0.95 0.06
N VAL A 147 -20.97 0.14 0.07
CA VAL A 147 -21.10 1.22 1.07
C VAL A 147 -21.56 2.54 0.47
N ASP A 148 -21.38 2.76 -0.85
CA ASP A 148 -21.80 3.99 -1.51
C ASP A 148 -22.00 3.77 -3.02
N GLY A 149 -22.62 4.77 -3.68
CA GLY A 149 -22.93 4.75 -5.09
C GLY A 149 -24.41 4.49 -5.35
N LYS A 150 -24.86 4.76 -6.57
CA LYS A 150 -26.25 4.66 -6.99
C LYS A 150 -26.36 3.92 -8.32
N ILE A 151 -27.36 3.05 -8.44
CA ILE A 151 -27.72 2.41 -9.71
C ILE A 151 -29.17 2.75 -10.07
N SER A 152 -29.48 2.78 -11.36
CA SER A 152 -30.82 2.97 -11.90
C SER A 152 -31.37 1.72 -12.57
N GLU A 153 -30.55 0.70 -12.74
CA GLU A 153 -30.89 -0.59 -13.33
C GLU A 153 -29.99 -1.69 -12.77
N SER A 154 -30.42 -2.91 -12.86
CA SER A 154 -29.61 -4.06 -12.44
C SER A 154 -28.46 -4.30 -13.41
N GLY A 155 -27.28 -4.64 -12.88
CA GLY A 155 -26.07 -4.87 -13.69
C GLY A 155 -24.87 -5.25 -12.85
N THR A 156 -23.73 -5.41 -13.52
CA THR A 156 -22.44 -5.64 -12.86
C THR A 156 -22.00 -4.39 -12.14
N LEU A 157 -21.59 -4.52 -10.88
CA LEU A 157 -21.16 -3.40 -10.03
C LEU A 157 -19.65 -3.17 -10.08
N GLY A 158 -18.88 -4.20 -10.38
CA GLY A 158 -17.42 -4.17 -10.42
C GLY A 158 -16.80 -5.55 -10.23
N ASP A 159 -15.47 -5.59 -10.10
CA ASP A 159 -14.69 -6.80 -9.93
C ASP A 159 -13.96 -6.80 -8.57
N ILE A 160 -13.96 -7.93 -7.88
CA ILE A 160 -13.11 -8.18 -6.72
C ILE A 160 -11.86 -8.93 -7.18
N THR A 161 -10.69 -8.37 -6.92
CA THR A 161 -9.40 -9.02 -7.15
C THR A 161 -8.85 -9.54 -5.82
N VAL A 162 -8.53 -10.82 -5.77
CA VAL A 162 -7.80 -11.43 -4.64
C VAL A 162 -6.39 -11.77 -5.12
N SER A 163 -5.38 -11.13 -4.52
CA SER A 163 -3.96 -11.35 -4.82
C SER A 163 -3.31 -12.13 -3.68
N ILE A 164 -2.69 -13.26 -4.00
CA ILE A 164 -1.98 -14.09 -3.02
C ILE A 164 -0.48 -13.82 -3.14
N VAL A 165 0.14 -13.49 -2.03
CA VAL A 165 1.59 -13.27 -1.95
C VAL A 165 2.17 -14.15 -0.84
N ARG A 166 3.41 -14.59 -1.03
CA ARG A 166 4.15 -15.31 -0.01
C ARG A 166 4.48 -14.38 1.15
N SER A 167 4.38 -14.86 2.38
CA SER A 167 4.84 -14.17 3.58
C SER A 167 6.06 -14.88 4.15
N LEU A 168 7.12 -14.11 4.42
CA LEU A 168 8.36 -14.60 5.01
C LEU A 168 8.56 -13.93 6.37
N SER A 169 8.87 -14.72 7.39
CA SER A 169 9.34 -14.20 8.68
C SER A 169 10.85 -14.45 8.78
N THR A 170 11.64 -13.38 8.96
CA THR A 170 13.10 -13.50 8.96
C THR A 170 13.80 -12.47 9.84
N SER A 171 14.98 -12.84 10.35
CA SER A 171 16.00 -11.95 10.89
C SER A 171 17.33 -12.08 10.13
N ASP A 172 17.31 -12.78 8.99
CA ASP A 172 18.47 -12.99 8.13
C ASP A 172 18.51 -11.92 7.02
N PRO A 173 19.63 -11.18 6.85
CA PRO A 173 19.74 -10.13 5.85
C PRO A 173 19.58 -10.63 4.41
N ASP A 174 20.20 -11.76 4.05
CA ASP A 174 20.18 -12.27 2.68
C ASP A 174 18.77 -12.76 2.30
N ALA A 175 18.07 -13.38 3.25
CA ALA A 175 16.69 -13.79 3.08
C ALA A 175 15.77 -12.56 2.91
N LEU A 176 15.97 -11.48 3.69
CA LEU A 176 15.24 -10.23 3.54
C LEU A 176 15.44 -9.63 2.13
N LEU A 177 16.70 -9.43 1.72
CA LEU A 177 17.02 -8.81 0.44
C LEU A 177 16.47 -9.61 -0.74
N THR A 178 16.59 -10.95 -0.69
CA THR A 178 16.04 -11.85 -1.71
C THR A 178 14.52 -11.75 -1.77
N ALA A 179 13.84 -11.76 -0.63
CA ALA A 179 12.39 -11.68 -0.57
C ALA A 179 11.86 -10.30 -1.06
N MET A 180 12.57 -9.22 -0.75
CA MET A 180 12.23 -7.90 -1.30
C MET A 180 12.33 -7.86 -2.82
N GLN A 181 13.39 -8.44 -3.41
CA GLN A 181 13.54 -8.53 -4.86
C GLN A 181 12.48 -9.40 -5.52
N ASN A 182 11.97 -10.40 -4.83
CA ASN A 182 10.89 -11.27 -5.31
C ASN A 182 9.51 -10.61 -5.23
N GLY A 183 9.34 -9.58 -4.44
CA GLY A 183 8.04 -8.96 -4.18
C GLY A 183 7.25 -9.69 -3.09
N ASP A 184 7.93 -10.39 -2.19
CA ASP A 184 7.30 -11.09 -1.08
C ASP A 184 6.79 -10.11 0.00
N CYS A 185 5.85 -10.55 0.83
CA CYS A 185 5.53 -9.92 2.09
C CYS A 185 6.45 -10.46 3.18
N ILE A 186 7.08 -9.56 3.93
CA ILE A 186 8.12 -9.92 4.90
C ILE A 186 7.75 -9.36 6.27
N LYS A 187 7.93 -10.16 7.30
CA LYS A 187 7.91 -9.74 8.69
C LYS A 187 9.29 -9.95 9.30
N MET A 188 9.90 -8.87 9.79
CA MET A 188 11.14 -8.98 10.53
C MET A 188 10.88 -9.56 11.93
N THR A 189 11.75 -10.47 12.38
CA THR A 189 11.70 -11.11 13.70
C THR A 189 12.88 -10.72 14.58
N GLY A 190 13.71 -9.81 14.12
CA GLY A 190 14.88 -9.23 14.82
C GLY A 190 15.44 -8.08 14.01
N ASP A 191 16.37 -7.34 14.60
CA ASP A 191 17.09 -6.29 13.91
C ASP A 191 17.94 -6.88 12.78
N ILE A 192 17.88 -6.23 11.61
CA ILE A 192 18.62 -6.64 10.42
C ILE A 192 19.57 -5.51 10.01
N SER A 193 20.79 -5.88 9.63
CA SER A 193 21.77 -4.96 9.07
C SER A 193 22.28 -5.48 7.73
N TYR A 194 22.35 -4.64 6.73
CA TYR A 194 23.01 -4.95 5.46
C TYR A 194 23.83 -3.75 4.96
N THR A 195 24.82 -4.04 4.11
CA THR A 195 25.72 -3.03 3.57
C THR A 195 25.27 -2.65 2.16
N ALA A 196 24.87 -1.38 1.98
CA ALA A 196 24.63 -0.80 0.68
C ALA A 196 25.97 -0.50 -0.02
N THR A 197 26.03 -0.78 -1.31
CA THR A 197 27.24 -0.57 -2.13
C THR A 197 26.90 0.31 -3.34
N ALA A 198 27.91 0.94 -3.95
CA ALA A 198 27.73 1.70 -5.21
C ALA A 198 27.56 0.76 -6.42
N ALA A 199 27.24 -0.50 -6.22
CA ALA A 199 27.01 -1.45 -7.30
C ALA A 199 25.73 -1.11 -8.07
N SER A 200 25.75 -1.33 -9.36
CA SER A 200 24.56 -1.31 -10.21
C SER A 200 24.28 -2.74 -10.69
N PRO A 201 23.10 -3.32 -10.46
CA PRO A 201 21.94 -2.72 -9.76
C PRO A 201 22.16 -2.62 -8.24
N VAL A 202 21.51 -1.63 -7.62
CA VAL A 202 21.41 -1.51 -6.16
C VAL A 202 20.67 -2.74 -5.59
N VAL A 203 21.13 -3.26 -4.47
CA VAL A 203 20.50 -4.41 -3.80
C VAL A 203 19.97 -3.96 -2.43
N PRO A 204 18.66 -4.14 -2.15
CA PRO A 204 17.63 -4.77 -2.99
C PRO A 204 17.08 -3.82 -4.07
N THR A 205 16.75 -4.37 -5.23
CA THR A 205 15.98 -3.68 -6.27
C THR A 205 14.61 -4.34 -6.44
N ILE A 206 13.54 -3.58 -6.22
CA ILE A 206 12.17 -4.00 -6.47
C ILE A 206 11.83 -3.64 -7.92
N GLY A 207 11.79 -4.64 -8.80
CA GLY A 207 11.59 -4.47 -10.24
C GLY A 207 10.15 -4.21 -10.65
N ALA A 208 9.97 -4.03 -11.95
CA ALA A 208 8.66 -3.77 -12.56
C ALA A 208 7.65 -4.89 -12.25
N GLY A 209 6.44 -4.51 -11.87
CA GLY A 209 5.34 -5.42 -11.54
C GLY A 209 5.51 -6.15 -10.20
N LYS A 210 6.58 -5.86 -9.45
CA LYS A 210 6.78 -6.40 -8.10
C LYS A 210 6.20 -5.44 -7.07
N SER A 211 5.61 -6.01 -6.02
CA SER A 211 5.14 -5.25 -4.86
C SER A 211 5.58 -5.97 -3.59
N THR A 212 6.44 -5.34 -2.82
CA THR A 212 6.92 -5.90 -1.55
C THR A 212 6.37 -5.12 -0.37
N VAL A 213 6.06 -5.83 0.71
CA VAL A 213 5.68 -5.25 1.99
C VAL A 213 6.63 -5.77 3.06
N VAL A 214 7.33 -4.86 3.73
CA VAL A 214 8.21 -5.20 4.85
C VAL A 214 7.61 -4.65 6.13
N ASP A 215 7.06 -5.53 6.96
CA ASP A 215 6.69 -5.23 8.32
C ASP A 215 7.92 -5.38 9.22
N LEU A 216 8.42 -4.26 9.71
CA LEU A 216 9.62 -4.24 10.56
C LEU A 216 9.36 -4.83 11.95
N GLY A 217 8.09 -5.03 12.35
CA GLY A 217 7.72 -5.69 13.60
C GLY A 217 8.24 -5.00 14.87
N GLY A 218 8.48 -3.71 14.83
CA GLY A 218 9.12 -2.93 15.89
C GLY A 218 10.65 -3.00 15.89
N HIS A 219 11.26 -3.73 14.94
CA HIS A 219 12.71 -3.89 14.83
C HIS A 219 13.35 -2.79 13.99
N THR A 220 14.68 -2.82 13.94
CA THR A 220 15.50 -1.86 13.19
C THR A 220 16.07 -2.51 11.94
N LEU A 221 15.82 -1.88 10.79
CA LEU A 221 16.54 -2.13 9.54
C LEU A 221 17.69 -1.13 9.44
N ASN A 222 18.92 -1.61 9.65
CA ASN A 222 20.13 -0.81 9.52
C ASN A 222 20.68 -0.92 8.09
N ILE A 223 20.82 0.21 7.42
CA ILE A 223 21.44 0.30 6.10
C ILE A 223 22.83 0.92 6.31
N ILE A 224 23.86 0.14 6.07
CA ILE A 224 25.26 0.54 6.31
C ILE A 224 25.85 1.03 5.00
N ASP A 225 26.46 2.20 5.02
CA ASP A 225 27.27 2.70 3.91
C ASP A 225 28.53 1.84 3.75
N GLY A 226 28.64 1.16 2.60
CA GLY A 226 29.77 0.28 2.27
C GLY A 226 30.83 0.93 1.40
N VAL A 227 30.72 2.23 1.12
CA VAL A 227 31.64 2.92 0.20
C VAL A 227 32.46 3.96 0.94
N SER A 228 33.78 3.98 0.69
CA SER A 228 34.67 4.92 1.28
C SER A 228 34.79 6.25 0.53
N ASP A 229 34.19 6.36 -0.64
CA ASP A 229 34.17 7.58 -1.45
C ASP A 229 33.04 8.50 -0.97
N PRO A 230 33.33 9.65 -0.35
CA PRO A 230 32.31 10.56 0.17
C PRO A 230 31.51 11.28 -0.93
N GLU A 231 31.91 11.20 -2.19
CA GLU A 231 31.19 11.78 -3.32
C GLU A 231 30.29 10.77 -4.05
N ALA A 232 30.39 9.48 -3.71
CA ALA A 232 29.55 8.44 -4.30
C ALA A 232 28.15 8.45 -3.66
N GLU A 233 27.13 8.71 -4.45
CA GLU A 233 25.73 8.52 -4.00
C GLU A 233 25.43 7.04 -3.83
N ILE A 234 24.94 6.66 -2.65
CA ILE A 234 24.60 5.29 -2.29
C ILE A 234 23.14 5.21 -1.93
N TYR A 235 22.49 4.20 -2.46
CA TYR A 235 21.08 3.95 -2.22
C TYR A 235 20.88 2.67 -1.42
N GLY A 236 20.02 2.74 -0.42
CA GLY A 236 19.69 1.58 0.39
C GLY A 236 18.75 0.60 -0.32
N ILE A 237 17.66 1.12 -0.86
CA ILE A 237 16.61 0.35 -1.55
C ILE A 237 16.28 1.06 -2.85
N GLN A 238 16.28 0.31 -3.95
CA GLN A 238 15.84 0.82 -5.25
C GLN A 238 14.46 0.28 -5.60
N VAL A 239 13.57 1.16 -6.09
CA VAL A 239 12.26 0.78 -6.61
C VAL A 239 12.16 1.27 -8.05
N ASP A 240 12.14 0.34 -8.99
CA ASP A 240 12.12 0.62 -10.42
C ASP A 240 10.70 0.85 -10.94
N ALA A 241 10.63 1.27 -12.20
CA ALA A 241 9.38 1.60 -12.87
C ALA A 241 8.33 0.49 -12.77
N GLY A 242 7.14 0.86 -12.25
CA GLY A 242 6.05 -0.08 -12.00
C GLY A 242 6.22 -0.96 -10.77
N GLY A 243 7.31 -0.80 -10.00
CA GLY A 243 7.51 -1.45 -8.71
C GLY A 243 6.82 -0.72 -7.58
N ALA A 244 6.55 -1.42 -6.47
CA ALA A 244 6.02 -0.85 -5.24
C ALA A 244 6.72 -1.42 -4.00
N CYS A 245 7.04 -0.56 -3.04
CA CYS A 245 7.62 -0.94 -1.76
C CYS A 245 6.85 -0.30 -0.61
N THR A 246 6.45 -1.10 0.37
CA THR A 246 5.87 -0.62 1.63
C THR A 246 6.74 -1.06 2.79
N LEU A 247 7.16 -0.11 3.63
CA LEU A 247 7.82 -0.41 4.91
C LEU A 247 6.94 0.12 6.03
N LYS A 248 6.77 -0.67 7.09
CA LYS A 248 5.91 -0.30 8.22
C LYS A 248 6.39 -0.83 9.56
N ASN A 249 5.90 -0.17 10.63
CA ASN A 249 6.00 -0.62 12.02
C ASN A 249 7.45 -0.80 12.52
N GLY A 250 8.32 0.21 12.40
CA GLY A 250 9.67 0.10 12.96
C GLY A 250 10.63 1.21 12.60
N VAL A 251 11.91 0.91 12.68
CA VAL A 251 12.98 1.89 12.51
C VAL A 251 13.80 1.56 11.26
N ILE A 252 14.04 2.57 10.42
CA ILE A 252 14.98 2.51 9.29
C ILE A 252 16.12 3.46 9.64
N LYS A 253 17.33 2.90 9.78
CA LYS A 253 18.49 3.65 10.24
C LYS A 253 19.64 3.56 9.24
N GLY A 254 20.22 4.71 8.90
CA GLY A 254 21.48 4.78 8.16
C GLY A 254 22.70 4.63 9.08
N SER A 255 23.86 4.34 8.51
CA SER A 255 25.12 4.42 9.24
C SER A 255 25.51 5.88 9.45
N ASP A 256 26.02 6.19 10.62
CA ASP A 256 26.50 7.54 10.97
C ASP A 256 27.81 7.94 10.24
N HIS A 257 28.26 7.14 9.27
CA HIS A 257 29.50 7.31 8.52
C HIS A 257 29.21 7.70 7.07
N GLY A 258 29.49 8.92 6.72
CA GLY A 258 29.49 9.40 5.34
C GLY A 258 28.27 10.23 4.94
N ASN A 259 28.52 11.18 4.05
CA ASN A 259 27.53 12.13 3.56
C ASN A 259 26.82 11.67 2.28
N SER A 260 26.72 10.36 2.01
CA SER A 260 26.30 9.87 0.69
C SER A 260 25.14 8.87 0.70
N LEU A 261 24.68 8.40 1.86
CA LEU A 261 23.63 7.39 1.92
C LEU A 261 22.23 8.01 1.89
N VAL A 262 21.47 7.67 0.85
CA VAL A 262 20.04 7.93 0.71
C VAL A 262 19.28 6.60 0.82
N PRO A 263 18.28 6.45 1.70
CA PRO A 263 17.64 5.16 1.90
C PRO A 263 16.87 4.66 0.68
N PHE A 264 16.32 5.58 -0.14
CA PHE A 264 15.44 5.18 -1.24
C PHE A 264 15.81 5.86 -2.55
N GLN A 265 15.91 5.06 -3.62
CA GLN A 265 15.92 5.52 -4.99
C GLN A 265 14.65 5.01 -5.72
N CYS A 266 13.82 5.93 -6.20
CA CYS A 266 12.53 5.59 -6.79
C CYS A 266 12.37 6.22 -8.18
N ASN A 267 12.08 5.39 -9.19
CA ASN A 267 11.88 5.83 -10.57
C ASN A 267 10.59 5.28 -11.14
N ASN A 268 9.60 6.15 -11.42
CA ASN A 268 8.26 5.77 -11.92
C ASN A 268 7.62 4.64 -11.09
N SER A 269 7.68 4.75 -9.78
CA SER A 269 7.38 3.69 -8.82
C SER A 269 6.63 4.24 -7.60
N THR A 270 6.23 3.35 -6.70
CA THR A 270 5.51 3.74 -5.47
C THR A 270 6.28 3.29 -4.23
N LEU A 271 6.48 4.23 -3.30
CA LEU A 271 7.02 3.96 -1.97
C LEU A 271 6.01 4.37 -0.90
N THR A 272 5.79 3.50 0.08
CA THR A 272 4.92 3.80 1.22
C THR A 272 5.65 3.55 2.53
N LEU A 273 5.61 4.52 3.44
CA LEU A 273 6.10 4.42 4.80
C LEU A 273 4.92 4.62 5.76
N THR A 274 4.72 3.70 6.69
CA THR A 274 3.65 3.79 7.69
C THR A 274 4.18 3.40 9.07
N ASP A 275 3.91 4.21 10.10
CA ASP A 275 4.36 3.97 11.47
C ASP A 275 5.88 3.72 11.54
N CYS A 276 6.66 4.48 10.78
CA CYS A 276 8.10 4.32 10.68
C CYS A 276 8.86 5.49 11.29
N THR A 277 10.00 5.17 11.91
CA THR A 277 11.05 6.14 12.24
C THR A 277 12.21 5.98 11.27
N LEU A 278 12.57 7.05 10.57
CA LEU A 278 13.71 7.10 9.67
C LEU A 278 14.75 8.09 10.20
N LYS A 279 16.01 7.66 10.31
CA LYS A 279 17.08 8.51 10.88
C LYS A 279 18.48 8.18 10.37
N SER A 280 19.38 9.15 10.49
CA SER A 280 20.80 9.04 10.13
C SER A 280 21.04 8.83 8.64
N PHE A 281 20.35 9.62 7.80
CA PHE A 281 20.54 9.65 6.34
C PHE A 281 20.86 11.05 5.84
N LEU A 282 21.43 11.13 4.63
CA LEU A 282 21.68 12.38 3.93
C LEU A 282 20.40 13.07 3.45
N GLY A 283 19.49 12.31 2.94
CA GLY A 283 18.15 12.68 2.46
C GLY A 283 17.20 11.51 2.63
N ILE A 284 15.96 11.63 2.20
CA ILE A 284 14.95 10.57 2.33
C ILE A 284 14.80 9.79 1.03
N ILE A 285 14.71 10.49 -0.10
CA ILE A 285 14.44 9.88 -1.40
C ILE A 285 15.11 10.64 -2.53
N GLU A 286 15.54 9.90 -3.53
CA GLU A 286 15.97 10.42 -4.81
C GLU A 286 15.29 9.69 -5.97
N GLY A 287 15.11 10.39 -7.10
CA GLY A 287 14.54 9.83 -8.31
C GLY A 287 13.53 10.75 -8.99
N SER A 288 12.75 10.19 -9.91
CA SER A 288 11.73 10.92 -10.67
C SER A 288 10.52 10.04 -10.96
N GLY A 289 9.36 10.67 -11.18
CA GLY A 289 8.12 9.95 -11.52
C GLY A 289 7.55 9.10 -10.40
N TYR A 290 8.01 9.25 -9.18
CA TYR A 290 7.57 8.43 -8.06
C TYR A 290 6.31 8.98 -7.37
N THR A 291 5.57 8.07 -6.75
CA THR A 291 4.59 8.39 -5.71
C THR A 291 5.12 7.93 -4.36
N MET A 292 5.21 8.84 -3.39
CA MET A 292 5.60 8.52 -2.03
C MET A 292 4.45 8.85 -1.07
N ASN A 293 4.03 7.86 -0.30
CA ASN A 293 3.02 8.00 0.75
C ASN A 293 3.69 7.81 2.11
N ILE A 294 3.49 8.78 3.00
CA ILE A 294 4.08 8.78 4.35
C ILE A 294 2.96 9.02 5.34
N ASP A 295 2.81 8.14 6.29
CA ASP A 295 1.73 8.16 7.26
C ASP A 295 2.22 7.79 8.66
N HIS A 296 1.92 8.61 9.67
CA HIS A 296 2.32 8.42 11.07
C HIS A 296 3.82 8.17 11.25
N CYS A 297 4.67 8.93 10.56
CA CYS A 297 6.11 8.73 10.56
C CYS A 297 6.88 9.82 11.34
N SER A 298 8.09 9.47 11.77
CA SER A 298 9.09 10.42 12.28
C SER A 298 10.35 10.32 11.42
N LEU A 299 10.64 11.39 10.69
CA LEU A 299 11.71 11.43 9.70
C LEU A 299 12.76 12.44 10.16
N SER A 300 14.00 11.99 10.41
CA SER A 300 15.12 12.84 10.81
C SER A 300 16.29 12.68 9.84
N VAL A 301 16.68 13.77 9.22
CA VAL A 301 17.76 13.86 8.23
C VAL A 301 18.86 14.74 8.77
N SER A 302 20.05 14.20 8.92
CA SER A 302 21.20 14.87 9.54
C SER A 302 22.21 15.43 8.52
N GLY A 303 22.05 15.08 7.26
CA GLY A 303 22.96 15.48 6.18
C GLY A 303 22.83 16.95 5.76
N SER A 304 23.69 17.36 4.85
CA SER A 304 23.72 18.72 4.27
C SER A 304 22.73 18.91 3.11
N ASN A 305 21.95 17.88 2.77
CA ASN A 305 20.97 17.91 1.69
C ASN A 305 19.55 18.15 2.20
N TYR A 306 18.62 18.29 1.26
CA TYR A 306 17.19 18.42 1.52
C TYR A 306 16.62 17.09 2.02
N ALA A 307 15.61 17.12 2.89
CA ALA A 307 14.93 15.88 3.26
C ALA A 307 14.30 15.22 2.02
N PHE A 308 13.63 16.03 1.19
CA PHE A 308 13.06 15.59 -0.08
C PHE A 308 13.64 16.39 -1.24
N LEU A 309 14.37 15.75 -2.12
CA LEU A 309 14.78 16.31 -3.41
C LEU A 309 13.78 15.87 -4.48
N ILE A 310 12.95 16.80 -4.95
CA ILE A 310 11.79 16.50 -5.78
C ILE A 310 12.08 16.87 -7.23
N ARG A 311 11.93 15.93 -8.15
CA ARG A 311 12.11 16.09 -9.58
C ARG A 311 10.78 15.90 -10.33
N ASN A 312 10.82 15.80 -11.66
CA ASN A 312 9.63 15.70 -12.52
C ASN A 312 8.68 14.55 -12.16
N ASN A 313 7.38 14.81 -12.29
CA ASN A 313 6.30 13.83 -12.19
C ASN A 313 6.25 13.14 -10.80
N CYS A 314 6.62 13.83 -9.73
CA CYS A 314 6.63 13.27 -8.39
C CYS A 314 5.37 13.66 -7.61
N THR A 315 4.83 12.71 -6.85
CA THR A 315 3.72 12.93 -5.92
C THR A 315 4.16 12.55 -4.51
N LEU A 316 4.05 13.46 -3.55
CA LEU A 316 4.25 13.23 -2.13
C LEU A 316 2.95 13.45 -1.39
N ASN A 317 2.49 12.42 -0.67
CA ASN A 317 1.36 12.49 0.23
C ASN A 317 1.86 12.22 1.65
N ILE A 318 1.81 13.22 2.53
CA ILE A 318 2.36 13.15 3.87
C ILE A 318 1.25 13.44 4.88
N ARG A 319 1.05 12.54 5.82
CA ARG A 319 0.01 12.64 6.85
C ARG A 319 0.58 12.33 8.22
N ASP A 320 0.13 13.07 9.23
CA ASP A 320 0.42 12.82 10.66
C ASP A 320 1.92 12.55 10.93
N THR A 321 2.80 13.41 10.39
CA THR A 321 4.23 13.12 10.30
C THR A 321 5.09 14.28 10.80
N THR A 322 6.14 13.95 11.54
CA THR A 322 7.18 14.89 11.93
C THR A 322 8.39 14.76 10.99
N ILE A 323 8.87 15.87 10.47
CA ILE A 323 10.06 15.95 9.61
C ILE A 323 11.07 16.89 10.25
N GLU A 324 12.21 16.34 10.63
CA GLU A 324 13.36 17.07 11.13
C GLU A 324 14.48 17.05 10.08
N SER A 325 14.99 18.21 9.73
CA SER A 325 16.11 18.30 8.78
C SER A 325 17.09 19.40 9.20
N ALA A 326 18.38 19.09 9.05
CA ALA A 326 19.44 20.09 9.21
C ALA A 326 19.46 21.10 8.05
N HIS A 327 18.79 20.79 6.94
CA HIS A 327 18.58 21.65 5.78
C HIS A 327 17.08 21.78 5.46
N THR A 328 16.71 22.51 4.41
CA THR A 328 15.30 22.67 3.97
C THR A 328 14.61 21.31 3.80
N GLY A 329 13.38 21.16 4.32
CA GLY A 329 12.64 19.91 4.27
C GLY A 329 12.30 19.47 2.85
N PHE A 330 11.76 20.39 2.06
CA PHE A 330 11.33 20.15 0.67
C PHE A 330 12.13 21.02 -0.29
N PHE A 331 12.58 20.45 -1.38
CA PHE A 331 13.21 21.20 -2.46
C PHE A 331 12.80 20.66 -3.84
N ALA A 332 12.03 21.45 -4.58
CA ALA A 332 11.74 21.16 -5.97
C ALA A 332 12.88 21.65 -6.86
N TYR A 333 13.45 20.74 -7.68
CA TYR A 333 14.55 21.08 -8.57
C TYR A 333 14.08 22.06 -9.66
N ARG A 334 14.91 23.03 -10.01
CA ARG A 334 14.59 24.06 -11.00
C ARG A 334 14.18 23.44 -12.34
N GLY A 335 13.02 23.86 -12.86
CA GLY A 335 12.49 23.35 -14.12
C GLY A 335 11.77 22.01 -14.01
N SER A 336 11.56 21.51 -12.81
CA SER A 336 10.73 20.31 -12.61
C SER A 336 9.25 20.62 -12.84
N GLU A 337 8.56 19.68 -13.47
CA GLU A 337 7.15 19.79 -13.84
C GLU A 337 6.33 18.65 -13.25
N ASN A 338 5.00 18.84 -13.16
CA ASN A 338 4.04 17.85 -12.67
C ASN A 338 4.36 17.32 -11.26
N ILE A 339 4.75 18.21 -10.37
CA ILE A 339 4.98 17.90 -8.95
C ILE A 339 3.66 18.11 -8.19
N LYS A 340 3.38 17.25 -7.22
CA LYS A 340 2.29 17.40 -6.27
C LYS A 340 2.77 17.03 -4.88
N ILE A 341 2.63 17.95 -3.93
CA ILE A 341 2.93 17.73 -2.52
C ILE A 341 1.66 18.00 -1.72
N THR A 342 1.20 17.01 -0.96
CA THR A 342 0.00 17.13 -0.13
C THR A 342 0.35 16.83 1.31
N LEU A 343 0.06 17.76 2.21
CA LEU A 343 0.21 17.62 3.65
C LEU A 343 -1.15 17.57 4.32
N SER A 344 -1.36 16.69 5.27
CA SER A 344 -2.62 16.52 6.00
C SER A 344 -2.39 15.98 7.42
N GLY A 345 -3.38 16.14 8.31
CA GLY A 345 -3.27 15.72 9.70
C GLY A 345 -2.30 16.56 10.52
N ASP A 346 -1.63 15.98 11.51
CA ASP A 346 -0.64 16.69 12.35
C ASP A 346 0.74 16.68 11.67
N ILE A 347 1.12 17.81 11.07
CA ILE A 347 2.40 17.98 10.38
C ILE A 347 3.32 18.88 11.21
N ARG A 348 4.50 18.38 11.52
CA ARG A 348 5.54 19.11 12.25
C ARG A 348 6.84 19.14 11.46
N LEU A 349 7.27 20.35 11.13
CA LEU A 349 8.55 20.63 10.49
C LEU A 349 9.50 21.22 11.54
N THR A 350 10.66 20.63 11.74
CA THR A 350 11.63 21.05 12.74
C THR A 350 13.02 21.23 12.14
N GLY A 351 13.90 21.96 12.85
CA GLY A 351 15.19 22.32 12.30
C GLY A 351 15.06 23.29 11.13
N ALA A 352 15.92 23.18 10.15
CA ALA A 352 15.85 23.97 8.92
C ALA A 352 14.66 23.61 8.04
N ALA A 353 14.02 22.43 8.23
CA ALA A 353 12.80 22.05 7.56
C ALA A 353 11.62 22.97 7.86
N SER A 354 11.63 23.71 8.98
CA SER A 354 10.60 24.68 9.34
C SER A 354 10.48 25.86 8.38
N THR A 355 11.48 26.09 7.52
CA THR A 355 11.46 27.14 6.49
C THR A 355 11.10 26.55 5.13
N ILE A 356 9.86 26.80 4.68
CA ILE A 356 9.41 26.40 3.34
C ILE A 356 9.78 27.47 2.28
N GLU A 357 10.03 28.69 2.67
CA GLU A 357 10.18 29.87 1.83
C GLU A 357 11.24 29.79 0.71
N ASN A 358 12.27 28.98 0.85
CA ASN A 358 13.32 28.81 -0.15
C ASN A 358 13.29 27.44 -0.86
N SER A 359 12.20 26.71 -0.74
CA SER A 359 12.12 25.32 -1.19
C SER A 359 11.73 25.16 -2.66
N HIS A 360 11.40 26.22 -3.36
CA HIS A 360 10.89 26.20 -4.74
C HIS A 360 9.65 25.31 -4.94
N VAL A 361 8.85 25.13 -3.87
CA VAL A 361 7.64 24.30 -3.91
C VAL A 361 6.36 25.11 -4.09
N ASP A 362 6.47 26.42 -4.27
CA ASP A 362 5.34 27.32 -4.53
C ASP A 362 4.56 26.85 -5.77
N GLY A 363 3.26 26.67 -5.61
CA GLY A 363 2.39 26.12 -6.66
C GLY A 363 2.32 24.58 -6.72
N PHE A 364 3.15 23.86 -5.95
CA PHE A 364 3.15 22.40 -5.88
C PHE A 364 2.65 21.87 -4.54
N LEU A 365 2.74 22.68 -3.47
CA LEU A 365 2.36 22.32 -2.12
C LEU A 365 0.88 22.65 -1.84
N THR A 366 0.18 21.70 -1.25
CA THR A 366 -1.20 21.87 -0.76
C THR A 366 -1.30 21.37 0.68
N CYS A 367 -1.86 22.19 1.56
CA CYS A 367 -2.19 21.83 2.93
C CYS A 367 -3.69 21.56 3.04
N LEU A 368 -4.05 20.34 3.46
CA LEU A 368 -5.42 19.85 3.68
C LEU A 368 -5.79 19.98 5.17
N PRO A 369 -7.02 19.63 5.61
CA PRO A 369 -7.39 19.67 7.01
C PRO A 369 -6.40 18.98 7.93
N GLY A 370 -6.00 19.68 9.00
CA GLY A 370 -4.98 19.23 9.94
C GLY A 370 -4.40 20.36 10.79
N THR A 371 -3.35 20.03 11.55
CA THR A 371 -2.58 20.96 12.36
C THR A 371 -1.15 21.08 11.88
N TYR A 372 -0.59 22.29 11.94
CA TYR A 372 0.71 22.64 11.36
C TYR A 372 1.47 23.52 12.35
N ASN A 373 2.76 23.31 12.50
CA ASN A 373 3.63 24.19 13.28
C ASN A 373 4.30 25.30 12.43
N PHE A 374 3.78 25.53 11.23
CA PHE A 374 4.16 26.62 10.33
C PHE A 374 2.90 27.23 9.71
N ASP A 375 2.98 28.43 9.15
CA ASP A 375 1.84 29.07 8.48
C ASP A 375 1.50 28.40 7.15
N PRO A 376 0.36 27.68 7.04
CA PRO A 376 -0.05 27.02 5.82
C PRO A 376 -0.87 27.92 4.87
N SER A 377 -1.13 29.17 5.22
CA SER A 377 -2.13 30.03 4.55
C SER A 377 -1.90 30.19 3.06
N THR A 378 -0.65 30.21 2.61
CA THR A 378 -0.29 30.29 1.19
C THR A 378 -0.60 29.01 0.42
N TYR A 379 -0.73 27.88 1.12
CA TYR A 379 -0.84 26.53 0.55
C TYR A 379 -2.24 25.92 0.73
N VAL A 380 -3.21 26.72 1.15
CA VAL A 380 -4.58 26.27 1.42
C VAL A 380 -5.54 26.88 0.40
N ASP A 381 -6.45 26.07 -0.16
CA ASP A 381 -7.58 26.60 -0.92
C ASP A 381 -8.58 27.30 0.01
N THR A 382 -8.47 28.61 0.09
CA THR A 382 -9.31 29.44 0.95
C THR A 382 -10.79 29.48 0.54
N ASN A 383 -11.20 28.93 -0.59
CA ASN A 383 -12.61 28.77 -0.93
C ASN A 383 -13.24 27.59 -0.19
N THR A 384 -12.44 26.54 0.05
CA THR A 384 -12.88 25.27 0.64
C THR A 384 -12.58 25.18 2.12
N TYR A 385 -11.48 25.81 2.59
CA TYR A 385 -10.98 25.66 3.95
C TYR A 385 -10.81 27.01 4.66
N THR A 386 -10.81 26.96 6.00
CA THR A 386 -10.43 28.06 6.88
C THR A 386 -9.11 27.75 7.57
N VAL A 387 -8.31 28.80 7.82
CA VAL A 387 -7.04 28.71 8.55
C VAL A 387 -7.18 29.55 9.83
N SER A 388 -6.79 28.98 10.96
CA SER A 388 -6.74 29.67 12.26
C SER A 388 -5.42 29.35 12.96
N GLU A 389 -4.96 30.29 13.82
CA GLU A 389 -3.71 30.13 14.57
C GLU A 389 -4.00 30.29 16.07
N SER A 390 -3.37 29.44 16.89
CA SER A 390 -3.37 29.54 18.34
C SER A 390 -2.09 29.00 18.94
N GLY A 391 -1.32 29.86 19.62
CA GLY A 391 -0.09 29.44 20.31
C GLY A 391 1.02 28.89 19.42
N GLY A 392 1.13 29.38 18.19
CA GLY A 392 2.12 28.92 17.21
C GLY A 392 1.72 27.62 16.48
N ILE A 393 0.49 27.15 16.68
CA ILE A 393 -0.09 26.03 15.94
C ILE A 393 -1.18 26.56 15.02
N TRP A 394 -1.07 26.22 13.77
CA TRP A 394 -2.03 26.54 12.72
C TRP A 394 -2.98 25.36 12.48
N THR A 395 -4.25 25.65 12.31
CA THR A 395 -5.28 24.62 12.06
C THR A 395 -6.02 24.94 10.76
N VAL A 396 -6.10 23.96 9.89
CA VAL A 396 -6.89 23.98 8.65
C VAL A 396 -8.12 23.12 8.84
N THR A 397 -9.31 23.70 8.62
CA THR A 397 -10.60 23.00 8.74
C THR A 397 -11.47 23.25 7.51
N ALA A 398 -12.37 22.32 7.19
CA ALA A 398 -13.40 22.54 6.18
C ALA A 398 -14.34 23.67 6.60
N LYS A 399 -14.84 24.45 5.63
CA LYS A 399 -15.84 25.48 5.84
C LYS A 399 -17.23 24.93 6.11
#